data_643c71bdea8ba323e28e51a893c6ccff
#
_entry.id   643c71bdea8ba323e28e51a893c6ccff
#
_cell.length_a   1.000
_cell.length_b   1.000
_cell.length_c   1.000
_cell.angle_alpha   90.00
_cell.angle_beta   90.00
_cell.angle_gamma   90.00
#
_symmetry.space_group_name_H-M   'P 1'
#
loop_
_entity.id
_entity.type
_entity.pdbx_description
1 polymer ?
#
loop_
_entity_poly.entity_id
_entity_poly.type
_entity_poly.pdbx_seq_one_letter_code
_entity_poly.pdbx_strand_id
1 'polypeptide(L)'
;MAKKQVTFADIAEYTNFSKTTISRYFNHPDSLTLENQEKISQALDALGYKKNKLAKVLANGKSEFVGIIVPNLYLHYYSEMLTQLLSSYSDYHYKFLVFVSDRGPEEEEQYIDELMAYQIEGLIVLSHTLSSEKLASYQIPVIAIEREAKYIC
;
A
#
# COMPACT_ATOMS: atom_id res chain seq x y z
N MET A 1 -5.33 -7.97 -25.90
CA MET A 1 -5.38 -9.27 -25.18
C MET A 1 -4.72 -9.10 -23.82
N ALA A 2 -5.45 -9.29 -22.73
CA ALA A 2 -4.86 -9.28 -21.39
C ALA A 2 -3.88 -10.45 -21.27
N LYS A 3 -2.61 -10.17 -21.00
CA LYS A 3 -1.58 -11.18 -20.78
C LYS A 3 -1.98 -11.99 -19.54
N LYS A 4 -2.25 -13.28 -19.68
CA LYS A 4 -2.61 -14.15 -18.56
C LYS A 4 -1.51 -14.05 -17.49
N GLN A 5 -1.87 -13.63 -16.29
CA GLN A 5 -0.93 -13.46 -15.20
C GLN A 5 -0.48 -14.85 -14.71
N VAL A 6 0.83 -15.07 -14.64
CA VAL A 6 1.41 -16.30 -14.11
C VAL A 6 1.06 -16.46 -12.63
N THR A 7 0.57 -17.61 -12.27
CA THR A 7 0.11 -17.96 -10.90
C THR A 7 1.06 -18.94 -10.23
N PHE A 8 0.89 -19.16 -8.94
CA PHE A 8 1.62 -20.22 -8.21
C PHE A 8 1.36 -21.62 -8.78
N ALA A 9 0.18 -21.85 -9.38
CA ALA A 9 -0.12 -23.10 -10.06
C ALA A 9 0.77 -23.33 -11.28
N ASP A 10 0.95 -22.27 -12.08
CA ASP A 10 1.81 -22.32 -13.28
C ASP A 10 3.27 -22.58 -12.89
N ILE A 11 3.75 -21.96 -11.81
CA ILE A 11 5.12 -22.18 -11.30
C ILE A 11 5.26 -23.61 -10.74
N ALA A 12 4.27 -24.09 -10.01
CA ALA A 12 4.25 -25.45 -9.46
C ALA A 12 4.30 -26.50 -10.59
N GLU A 13 3.51 -26.30 -11.65
CA GLU A 13 3.52 -27.17 -12.82
C GLU A 13 4.88 -27.15 -13.55
N TYR A 14 5.46 -25.95 -13.76
CA TYR A 14 6.74 -25.81 -14.43
C TYR A 14 7.91 -26.44 -13.66
N THR A 15 7.91 -26.32 -12.32
CA THR A 15 8.99 -26.83 -11.45
C THR A 15 8.76 -28.26 -10.96
N ASN A 16 7.57 -28.80 -11.15
CA ASN A 16 7.12 -30.06 -10.56
C ASN A 16 7.11 -30.05 -9.03
N PHE A 17 7.00 -28.87 -8.43
CA PHE A 17 6.82 -28.69 -6.99
C PHE A 17 5.35 -28.51 -6.60
N SER A 18 5.04 -28.74 -5.32
CA SER A 18 3.71 -28.42 -4.80
C SER A 18 3.51 -26.90 -4.67
N LYS A 19 2.26 -26.43 -4.72
CA LYS A 19 1.93 -25.02 -4.45
C LYS A 19 2.41 -24.56 -3.06
N THR A 20 2.41 -25.47 -2.10
CA THR A 20 2.94 -25.22 -0.75
C THR A 20 4.43 -24.96 -0.77
N THR A 21 5.20 -25.69 -1.58
CA THR A 21 6.64 -25.46 -1.77
C THR A 21 6.89 -24.10 -2.40
N ILE A 22 6.11 -23.73 -3.43
CA ILE A 22 6.19 -22.40 -4.05
C ILE A 22 5.85 -21.29 -3.04
N SER A 23 4.81 -21.45 -2.24
CA SER A 23 4.46 -20.52 -1.17
C SER A 23 5.58 -20.35 -0.14
N ARG A 24 6.26 -21.44 0.24
CA ARG A 24 7.41 -21.38 1.16
C ARG A 24 8.57 -20.59 0.61
N TYR A 25 8.84 -20.67 -0.69
CA TYR A 25 9.88 -19.86 -1.33
C TYR A 25 9.69 -18.35 -1.09
N PHE A 26 8.44 -17.87 -1.08
CA PHE A 26 8.12 -16.46 -0.88
C PHE A 26 8.01 -16.04 0.60
N ASN A 27 7.60 -16.94 1.47
CA ASN A 27 7.27 -16.62 2.86
C ASN A 27 8.29 -17.13 3.86
N HIS A 28 8.93 -18.27 3.58
CA HIS A 28 9.89 -18.96 4.45
C HIS A 28 11.00 -19.60 3.61
N PRO A 29 11.81 -18.79 2.86
CA PRO A 29 12.82 -19.33 1.96
C PRO A 29 13.83 -20.25 2.66
N ASP A 30 14.18 -19.96 3.92
CA ASP A 30 15.11 -20.74 4.72
C ASP A 30 14.62 -22.18 4.98
N SER A 31 13.34 -22.46 4.78
CA SER A 31 12.77 -23.81 4.88
C SER A 31 13.00 -24.68 3.65
N LEU A 32 13.62 -24.13 2.61
CA LEU A 32 13.93 -24.82 1.36
C LEU A 32 15.45 -24.94 1.18
N THR A 33 15.87 -26.04 0.54
CA THR A 33 17.27 -26.19 0.14
C THR A 33 17.65 -25.14 -0.91
N LEU A 34 18.93 -24.76 -0.94
CA LEU A 34 19.45 -23.81 -1.95
C LEU A 34 19.14 -24.26 -3.38
N GLU A 35 19.27 -25.57 -3.66
CA GLU A 35 18.93 -26.15 -4.97
C GLU A 35 17.47 -25.90 -5.36
N ASN A 36 16.54 -26.09 -4.41
CA ASN A 36 15.11 -25.87 -4.66
C ASN A 36 14.79 -24.38 -4.83
N GLN A 37 15.44 -23.52 -4.05
CA GLN A 37 15.31 -22.06 -4.21
C GLN A 37 15.78 -21.62 -5.61
N GLU A 38 16.90 -22.15 -6.07
CA GLU A 38 17.45 -21.81 -7.38
C GLU A 38 16.55 -22.31 -8.52
N LYS A 39 16.02 -23.52 -8.45
CA LYS A 39 15.05 -24.05 -9.40
C LYS A 39 13.79 -23.17 -9.50
N ILE A 40 13.27 -22.72 -8.37
CA ILE A 40 12.09 -21.85 -8.35
C ILE A 40 12.46 -20.47 -8.93
N SER A 41 13.62 -19.90 -8.58
CA SER A 41 14.08 -18.62 -9.11
C SER A 41 14.19 -18.65 -10.65
N GLN A 42 14.78 -19.68 -11.20
CA GLN A 42 14.89 -19.87 -12.65
C GLN A 42 13.51 -19.99 -13.33
N ALA A 43 12.58 -20.70 -12.69
CA ALA A 43 11.20 -20.81 -13.18
C ALA A 43 10.46 -19.46 -13.18
N LEU A 44 10.65 -18.64 -12.15
CA LEU A 44 10.06 -17.30 -12.08
C LEU A 44 10.54 -16.42 -13.24
N ASP A 45 11.84 -16.47 -13.53
CA ASP A 45 12.43 -15.71 -14.64
C ASP A 45 11.94 -16.23 -15.99
N ALA A 46 11.92 -17.55 -16.18
CA ALA A 46 11.48 -18.19 -17.42
C ALA A 46 10.00 -17.92 -17.75
N LEU A 47 9.15 -17.91 -16.72
CA LEU A 47 7.72 -17.63 -16.85
C LEU A 47 7.38 -16.13 -16.85
N GLY A 48 8.36 -15.27 -16.57
CA GLY A 48 8.12 -13.83 -16.43
C GLY A 48 7.17 -13.50 -15.26
N TYR A 49 7.27 -14.26 -14.16
CA TYR A 49 6.43 -14.09 -13.01
C TYR A 49 6.65 -12.72 -12.35
N LYS A 50 5.55 -11.99 -12.17
CA LYS A 50 5.56 -10.77 -11.37
C LYS A 50 4.76 -11.02 -10.10
N LYS A 51 5.39 -10.82 -8.94
CA LYS A 51 4.76 -11.00 -7.63
C LYS A 51 3.45 -10.20 -7.56
N ASN A 52 2.33 -10.91 -7.41
CA ASN A 52 1.04 -10.27 -7.23
C ASN A 52 0.92 -9.77 -5.78
N LYS A 53 1.16 -8.48 -5.57
CA LYS A 53 1.09 -7.85 -4.25
C LYS A 53 -0.33 -7.90 -3.68
N LEU A 54 -1.37 -7.84 -4.54
CA LEU A 54 -2.77 -7.94 -4.11
C LEU A 54 -3.11 -9.33 -3.57
N ALA A 55 -2.59 -10.39 -4.21
CA ALA A 55 -2.75 -11.75 -3.69
C ALA A 55 -2.10 -11.93 -2.31
N LYS A 56 -0.96 -11.26 -2.05
CA LYS A 56 -0.31 -11.25 -0.73
C LYS A 56 -1.20 -10.54 0.32
N VAL A 57 -1.83 -9.43 -0.04
CA VAL A 57 -2.77 -8.72 0.83
C VAL A 57 -3.96 -9.61 1.22
N LEU A 58 -4.56 -10.28 0.24
CA LEU A 58 -5.67 -11.20 0.47
C LEU A 58 -5.30 -12.39 1.38
N ALA A 59 -4.06 -12.89 1.25
CA ALA A 59 -3.58 -14.01 2.06
C ALA A 59 -3.19 -13.62 3.48
N ASN A 60 -2.60 -12.44 3.67
CA ASN A 60 -1.99 -12.03 4.93
C ASN A 60 -2.78 -10.94 5.67
N GLY A 61 -3.80 -10.35 5.05
CA GLY A 61 -4.61 -9.27 5.61
C GLY A 61 -3.85 -7.94 5.81
N LYS A 62 -2.63 -7.81 5.30
CA LYS A 62 -1.81 -6.60 5.40
C LYS A 62 -1.49 -6.04 4.03
N SER A 63 -1.98 -4.83 3.77
CA SER A 63 -1.77 -4.15 2.49
C SER A 63 -0.41 -3.46 2.37
N GLU A 64 0.16 -3.04 3.49
CA GLU A 64 1.32 -2.16 3.58
C GLU A 64 1.05 -0.78 2.91
N PHE A 65 -0.22 -0.37 2.81
CA PHE A 65 -0.63 0.93 2.29
C PHE A 65 -1.00 1.90 3.41
N VAL A 66 -0.57 3.14 3.27
CA VAL A 66 -1.01 4.29 4.07
C VAL A 66 -1.64 5.30 3.13
N GLY A 67 -2.84 5.76 3.44
CA GLY A 67 -3.51 6.82 2.70
C GLY A 67 -3.00 8.19 3.17
N ILE A 68 -2.84 9.11 2.24
CA ILE A 68 -2.54 10.51 2.53
C ILE A 68 -3.52 11.38 1.77
N ILE A 69 -4.18 12.29 2.46
CA ILE A 69 -5.01 13.33 1.84
C ILE A 69 -4.35 14.68 2.08
N VAL A 70 -4.17 15.43 1.00
CA VAL A 70 -3.61 16.79 1.05
C VAL A 70 -4.58 17.76 0.37
N PRO A 71 -4.69 19.02 0.83
CA PRO A 71 -5.60 19.98 0.20
C PRO A 71 -5.10 20.48 -1.15
N ASN A 72 -3.79 20.56 -1.34
CA ASN A 72 -3.17 20.95 -2.62
C ASN A 72 -1.65 20.66 -2.59
N LEU A 73 -1.01 20.79 -3.76
CA LEU A 73 0.43 20.60 -3.90
C LEU A 73 1.19 21.87 -4.31
N TYR A 74 0.49 22.97 -4.54
CA TYR A 74 1.14 24.23 -4.93
C TYR A 74 1.65 25.06 -3.74
N LEU A 75 1.11 24.86 -2.54
CA LEU A 75 1.65 25.47 -1.34
C LEU A 75 2.87 24.67 -0.85
N HIS A 76 3.99 25.35 -0.74
CA HIS A 76 5.29 24.76 -0.35
C HIS A 76 5.19 23.94 0.94
N TYR A 77 4.40 24.39 1.90
CA TYR A 77 4.17 23.67 3.16
C TYR A 77 3.69 22.24 2.95
N TYR A 78 2.66 22.03 2.11
CA TYR A 78 2.11 20.69 1.87
C TYR A 78 3.01 19.83 1.01
N SER A 79 3.64 20.41 -0.01
CA SER A 79 4.56 19.67 -0.87
C SER A 79 5.82 19.24 -0.14
N GLU A 80 6.34 20.07 0.75
CA GLU A 80 7.50 19.72 1.58
C GLU A 80 7.14 18.62 2.60
N MET A 81 6.02 18.77 3.31
CA MET A 81 5.56 17.76 4.25
C MET A 81 5.30 16.42 3.57
N LEU A 82 4.64 16.43 2.40
CA LEU A 82 4.42 15.22 1.62
C LEU A 82 5.76 14.57 1.21
N THR A 83 6.73 15.36 0.79
CA THR A 83 8.06 14.85 0.44
C THR A 83 8.73 14.14 1.62
N GLN A 84 8.65 14.70 2.83
CA GLN A 84 9.19 14.08 4.04
C GLN A 84 8.44 12.77 4.39
N LEU A 85 7.12 12.77 4.30
CA LEU A 85 6.33 11.57 4.53
C LEU A 85 6.68 10.44 3.55
N LEU A 86 6.76 10.78 2.26
CA LEU A 86 7.09 9.79 1.23
C LEU A 86 8.52 9.25 1.35
N SER A 87 9.46 10.06 1.83
CA SER A 87 10.84 9.61 2.05
C SER A 87 10.95 8.54 3.15
N SER A 88 10.01 8.49 4.07
CA SER A 88 9.96 7.47 5.12
C SER A 88 9.72 6.04 4.62
N TYR A 89 9.35 5.88 3.34
CA TYR A 89 9.18 4.56 2.72
C TYR A 89 10.43 3.68 2.83
N SER A 90 11.61 4.26 2.69
CA SER A 90 12.88 3.53 2.80
C SER A 90 13.07 2.88 4.17
N ASP A 91 12.52 3.50 5.22
CA ASP A 91 12.72 3.07 6.60
C ASP A 91 11.66 2.05 7.06
N TYR A 92 10.40 2.24 6.62
CA TYR A 92 9.25 1.48 7.12
C TYR A 92 8.60 0.57 6.08
N HIS A 93 8.95 0.69 4.81
CA HIS A 93 8.41 -0.10 3.69
C HIS A 93 6.91 0.07 3.42
N TYR A 94 6.28 1.10 3.98
CA TYR A 94 4.90 1.45 3.64
C TYR A 94 4.83 2.16 2.29
N LYS A 95 3.80 1.83 1.53
CA LYS A 95 3.46 2.51 0.28
C LYS A 95 2.38 3.54 0.54
N PHE A 96 2.48 4.67 -0.10
CA PHE A 96 1.54 5.75 0.09
C PHE A 96 0.60 5.89 -1.11
N LEU A 97 -0.70 6.01 -0.82
CA LEU A 97 -1.73 6.41 -1.77
C LEU A 97 -2.13 7.83 -1.44
N VAL A 98 -1.84 8.76 -2.36
CA VAL A 98 -2.03 10.20 -2.14
C VAL A 98 -3.21 10.70 -2.95
N PHE A 99 -4.16 11.34 -2.29
CA PHE A 99 -5.27 12.04 -2.89
C PHE A 99 -5.20 13.53 -2.58
N VAL A 100 -5.63 14.34 -3.52
CA VAL A 100 -5.73 15.80 -3.34
C VAL A 100 -7.20 16.16 -3.22
N SER A 101 -7.61 16.72 -2.07
CA SER A 101 -8.98 17.13 -1.78
C SER A 101 -9.02 18.63 -1.44
N ASP A 102 -9.54 19.43 -2.35
CA ASP A 102 -9.64 20.87 -2.23
C ASP A 102 -11.09 21.41 -2.25
N ARG A 103 -12.09 20.50 -2.37
CA ARG A 103 -13.49 20.87 -2.55
C ARG A 103 -14.37 20.70 -1.31
N GLY A 104 -13.77 20.40 -0.19
CA GLY A 104 -14.48 20.34 1.08
C GLY A 104 -14.78 18.92 1.60
N PRO A 105 -15.63 18.82 2.64
CA PRO A 105 -15.78 17.59 3.43
C PRO A 105 -16.36 16.41 2.64
N GLU A 106 -17.22 16.65 1.67
CA GLU A 106 -17.86 15.59 0.87
C GLU A 106 -16.82 14.88 -0.01
N GLU A 107 -15.92 15.63 -0.64
CA GLU A 107 -14.85 15.06 -1.44
C GLU A 107 -13.82 14.35 -0.57
N GLU A 108 -13.47 14.92 0.57
CA GLU A 108 -12.56 14.29 1.53
C GLU A 108 -13.11 12.95 2.03
N GLU A 109 -14.40 12.89 2.38
CA GLU A 109 -15.05 11.65 2.78
C GLU A 109 -15.04 10.60 1.65
N GLN A 110 -15.36 11.00 0.42
CA GLN A 110 -15.33 10.11 -0.73
C GLN A 110 -13.93 9.52 -0.97
N TYR A 111 -12.89 10.33 -0.84
CA TYR A 111 -11.52 9.84 -1.01
C TYR A 111 -11.06 8.94 0.13
N ILE A 112 -11.51 9.20 1.35
CA ILE A 112 -11.24 8.29 2.46
C ILE A 112 -11.91 6.93 2.22
N ASP A 113 -13.16 6.91 1.79
CA ASP A 113 -13.89 5.68 1.48
C ASP A 113 -13.21 4.89 0.36
N GLU A 114 -12.70 5.58 -0.66
CA GLU A 114 -11.92 4.94 -1.72
C GLU A 114 -10.60 4.36 -1.19
N LEU A 115 -9.88 5.10 -0.35
CA LEU A 115 -8.66 4.60 0.31
C LEU A 115 -8.96 3.37 1.18
N MET A 116 -10.07 3.37 1.91
CA MET A 116 -10.51 2.21 2.70
C MET A 116 -10.74 0.97 1.83
N ALA A 117 -11.24 1.15 0.60
CA ALA A 117 -11.39 0.04 -0.36
C ALA A 117 -10.05 -0.59 -0.78
N TYR A 118 -8.94 0.16 -0.71
CA TYR A 118 -7.57 -0.39 -0.87
C TYR A 118 -7.03 -1.06 0.39
N GLN A 119 -7.83 -1.17 1.44
CA GLN A 119 -7.43 -1.78 2.72
C GLN A 119 -6.20 -1.09 3.34
N ILE A 120 -6.19 0.23 3.36
CA ILE A 120 -5.11 0.99 3.99
C ILE A 120 -4.99 0.64 5.48
N GLU A 121 -3.77 0.63 6.00
CA GLU A 121 -3.47 0.33 7.41
C GLU A 121 -3.40 1.58 8.29
N GLY A 122 -3.42 2.74 7.67
CA GLY A 122 -3.43 4.03 8.34
C GLY A 122 -3.75 5.16 7.36
N LEU A 123 -4.16 6.29 7.91
CA LEU A 123 -4.54 7.49 7.17
C LEU A 123 -3.86 8.71 7.76
N ILE A 124 -3.29 9.54 6.90
CA ILE A 124 -2.75 10.85 7.25
C ILE A 124 -3.55 11.90 6.48
N VAL A 125 -4.14 12.85 7.19
CA VAL A 125 -4.91 13.94 6.58
C VAL A 125 -4.25 15.27 6.92
N LEU A 126 -3.84 16.00 5.90
CA LEU A 126 -3.25 17.32 6.04
C LEU A 126 -4.33 18.38 5.86
N SER A 127 -4.58 19.19 6.89
CA SER A 127 -5.59 20.25 6.85
C SER A 127 -7.01 19.71 6.56
N HIS A 128 -7.48 18.82 7.43
CA HIS A 128 -8.76 18.14 7.28
C HIS A 128 -9.96 19.11 7.32
N THR A 129 -11.04 18.70 6.67
CA THR A 129 -12.35 19.39 6.67
C THR A 129 -13.42 18.61 7.43
N LEU A 130 -13.21 17.30 7.60
CA LEU A 130 -14.10 16.45 8.41
C LEU A 130 -13.86 16.64 9.90
N SER A 131 -14.90 16.40 10.70
CA SER A 131 -14.79 16.45 12.15
C SER A 131 -13.92 15.32 12.71
N SER A 132 -13.32 15.55 13.86
CA SER A 132 -12.50 14.53 14.55
C SER A 132 -13.29 13.26 14.87
N GLU A 133 -14.60 13.39 15.20
CA GLU A 133 -15.49 12.26 15.45
C GLU A 133 -15.69 11.42 14.18
N LYS A 134 -15.84 12.09 13.02
CA LYS A 134 -15.97 11.40 11.73
C LYS A 134 -14.67 10.67 11.38
N LEU A 135 -13.53 11.32 11.51
CA LEU A 135 -12.22 10.69 11.25
C LEU A 135 -11.98 9.49 12.17
N ALA A 136 -12.34 9.59 13.45
CA ALA A 136 -12.23 8.49 14.42
C ALA A 136 -13.15 7.30 14.09
N SER A 137 -14.22 7.51 13.34
CA SER A 137 -15.16 6.44 12.97
C SER A 137 -14.59 5.39 12.00
N TYR A 138 -13.48 5.67 11.34
CA TYR A 138 -12.88 4.79 10.32
C TYR A 138 -12.12 3.58 10.87
N GLN A 139 -12.08 3.35 12.15
CA GLN A 139 -11.51 2.15 12.80
C GLN A 139 -10.09 1.77 12.35
N ILE A 140 -9.32 2.72 11.87
CA ILE A 140 -7.90 2.61 11.54
C ILE A 140 -7.14 3.75 12.22
N PRO A 141 -5.82 3.65 12.41
CA PRO A 141 -5.02 4.79 12.88
C PRO A 141 -5.14 5.98 11.92
N VAL A 142 -5.57 7.13 12.45
CA VAL A 142 -5.67 8.39 11.70
C VAL A 142 -4.79 9.44 12.36
N ILE A 143 -3.96 10.09 11.56
CA ILE A 143 -3.18 11.25 11.95
C ILE A 143 -3.72 12.46 11.20
N ALA A 144 -4.33 13.40 11.91
CA ALA A 144 -4.76 14.68 11.37
C ALA A 144 -3.71 15.75 11.70
N ILE A 145 -3.19 16.41 10.69
CA ILE A 145 -2.21 17.48 10.84
C ILE A 145 -2.88 18.76 10.37
N GLU A 146 -3.13 19.67 11.30
CA GLU A 146 -3.72 20.99 11.03
C GLU A 146 -2.63 22.04 10.87
N ARG A 147 -2.85 22.93 9.91
CA ARG A 147 -2.16 24.21 9.88
C ARG A 147 -2.92 25.16 10.77
N GLU A 148 -2.45 25.42 11.98
CA GLU A 148 -2.93 26.58 12.77
C GLU A 148 -2.58 27.87 12.03
N ALA A 149 -3.50 28.34 11.21
CA ALA A 149 -3.44 29.69 10.70
C ALA A 149 -4.02 30.63 11.77
N LYS A 150 -3.28 30.89 12.81
CA LYS A 150 -3.52 32.08 13.62
C LYS A 150 -3.08 33.28 12.78
N TYR A 151 -3.98 33.81 12.00
CA TYR A 151 -3.84 35.19 11.53
C TYR A 151 -4.02 36.10 12.73
N ILE A 152 -2.94 36.53 13.34
CA ILE A 152 -2.93 37.69 14.21
C ILE A 152 -2.97 38.88 13.24
N CYS A 153 -4.14 39.53 13.14
CA CYS A 153 -4.26 40.84 12.52
C CYS A 153 -3.62 41.90 13.42
#